data_08ec3f51cb079c3511dd53ca3297e60a
#
_entry.id   08ec3f51cb079c3511dd53ca3297e60a
#
_cell.length_a   1.000
_cell.length_b   1.000
_cell.length_c   1.000
_cell.angle_alpha   90.00
_cell.angle_beta   90.00
_cell.angle_gamma   90.00
#
_symmetry.space_group_name_H-M   'P 1'
#
loop_
_entity.id
_entity.type
_entity.pdbx_description
1 polymer ?
#
loop_
_entity_poly.entity_id
_entity_poly.type
_entity_poly.pdbx_seq_one_letter_code
_entity_poly.pdbx_strand_id
1 'polypeptide(L)'
;MIDLHMHSKASDGTDDIDELLKKVRAAGIDTFAVTDHDTIEGAMEMEYIAPADITFIRGIEFSCMSEAGKCHILGYGFDWNKRSFRNALEEGNRRRRNKLERRLSFLKDEFDIEFSEEELAHLRMKNSVGKPHLGNMLVQKGYATDKNEAIEKFIEPCKTESDRLDAVVVIKAIIEADGIPVWAHPLGGTREKEVSETAFRKQLEILADAGLGGLECYYSKYSRKQVEFLLDAAKKNNLYVSGGSDYHGINKPIRLGELNAYGDTIDNRQLTVVDAVREKERLWKDHLLEIVEGHDPGAYFWIMPVRVKDINSRTDAMDNQEVMRDQQISIEEDIVRDFLYPIFKRHFDNDLPENAGRDDEYLPEHYKSGIAFEWNLTDNFYTLDRIREMLADIRDIARLISEKPEDEALNVIRDGLNELGHYIPHRGGLLVTENDSDIEIRCRDNMPELIDFYGRFCDHMETMLKAAEDKGYRLISICGP
;
A
#
# COMPACT_ATOMS: atom_id res chain seq x y z
N MET A 1 -6.10 -9.46 -23.23
CA MET A 1 -6.70 -8.09 -23.26
C MET A 1 -6.45 -7.41 -21.92
N ILE A 2 -6.22 -6.10 -21.88
CA ILE A 2 -5.94 -5.34 -20.64
C ILE A 2 -7.10 -4.39 -20.31
N ASP A 3 -7.36 -4.19 -19.00
CA ASP A 3 -8.24 -3.14 -18.49
C ASP A 3 -7.75 -2.69 -17.11
N LEU A 4 -7.20 -1.46 -17.02
CA LEU A 4 -6.55 -0.97 -15.80
C LEU A 4 -7.43 -0.01 -14.99
N HIS A 5 -8.72 0.14 -15.32
CA HIS A 5 -9.59 1.07 -14.62
C HIS A 5 -11.00 0.49 -14.49
N MET A 6 -11.31 -0.04 -13.32
CA MET A 6 -12.62 -0.60 -12.99
C MET A 6 -12.93 -0.49 -11.49
N HIS A 7 -14.21 -0.44 -11.17
CA HIS A 7 -14.71 -0.22 -9.82
C HIS A 7 -15.57 -1.38 -9.32
N SER A 8 -15.39 -1.71 -8.06
CA SER A 8 -16.16 -2.73 -7.35
C SER A 8 -17.19 -2.11 -6.39
N LYS A 9 -17.91 -2.96 -5.65
CA LYS A 9 -18.78 -2.55 -4.54
C LYS A 9 -18.05 -1.88 -3.38
N ALA A 10 -16.72 -1.98 -3.32
CA ALA A 10 -15.95 -1.29 -2.29
C ALA A 10 -16.05 0.24 -2.44
N SER A 11 -16.28 0.73 -3.68
CA SER A 11 -16.60 2.14 -3.93
C SER A 11 -18.01 2.32 -4.51
N ASP A 12 -18.14 2.64 -5.78
CA ASP A 12 -19.39 2.95 -6.44
C ASP A 12 -19.72 2.06 -7.65
N GLY A 13 -18.98 0.97 -7.81
CA GLY A 13 -19.38 -0.13 -8.68
C GLY A 13 -20.52 -0.96 -8.11
N THR A 14 -21.04 -1.92 -8.88
CA THR A 14 -22.15 -2.77 -8.46
C THR A 14 -21.78 -4.25 -8.27
N ASP A 15 -20.63 -4.64 -8.73
CA ASP A 15 -20.15 -6.02 -8.63
C ASP A 15 -19.28 -6.20 -7.38
N ASP A 16 -19.47 -7.29 -6.66
CA ASP A 16 -18.48 -7.73 -5.69
C ASP A 16 -17.24 -8.30 -6.41
N ILE A 17 -16.20 -8.56 -5.66
CA ILE A 17 -14.91 -8.91 -6.23
C ILE A 17 -14.96 -10.27 -6.95
N ASP A 18 -15.66 -11.25 -6.41
CA ASP A 18 -15.87 -12.55 -7.05
C ASP A 18 -16.62 -12.43 -8.40
N GLU A 19 -17.66 -11.60 -8.43
CA GLU A 19 -18.43 -11.36 -9.64
C GLU A 19 -17.62 -10.60 -10.68
N LEU A 20 -16.85 -9.59 -10.22
CA LEU A 20 -15.97 -8.81 -11.07
C LEU A 20 -14.89 -9.71 -11.72
N LEU A 21 -14.24 -10.58 -10.94
CA LEU A 21 -13.26 -11.55 -11.46
C LEU A 21 -13.86 -12.49 -12.51
N LYS A 22 -15.07 -13.02 -12.26
CA LYS A 22 -15.79 -13.84 -13.25
C LYS A 22 -16.04 -13.09 -14.56
N LYS A 23 -16.43 -11.81 -14.48
CA LYS A 23 -16.65 -10.95 -15.65
C LYS A 23 -15.38 -10.61 -16.39
N VAL A 24 -14.29 -10.31 -15.66
CA VAL A 24 -12.94 -10.08 -16.21
C VAL A 24 -12.52 -11.31 -17.04
N ARG A 25 -12.64 -12.52 -16.50
CA ARG A 25 -12.35 -13.76 -17.21
C ARG A 25 -13.25 -13.96 -18.43
N ALA A 26 -14.54 -13.74 -18.29
CA ALA A 26 -15.50 -13.87 -19.39
C ALA A 26 -15.24 -12.88 -20.53
N ALA A 27 -14.70 -11.70 -20.22
CA ALA A 27 -14.27 -10.70 -21.19
C ALA A 27 -12.93 -11.04 -21.87
N GLY A 28 -12.20 -12.08 -21.42
CA GLY A 28 -10.89 -12.45 -21.94
C GLY A 28 -9.78 -11.46 -21.54
N ILE A 29 -9.93 -10.80 -20.41
CA ILE A 29 -8.92 -9.90 -19.85
C ILE A 29 -7.92 -10.74 -19.08
N ASP A 30 -6.64 -10.56 -19.37
CA ASP A 30 -5.50 -11.26 -18.77
C ASP A 30 -4.62 -10.37 -17.87
N THR A 31 -4.81 -9.06 -17.95
CA THR A 31 -4.12 -8.09 -17.12
C THR A 31 -5.10 -6.99 -16.72
N PHE A 32 -5.26 -6.72 -15.44
CA PHE A 32 -6.22 -5.73 -14.96
C PHE A 32 -5.85 -5.13 -13.61
N ALA A 33 -6.50 -4.00 -13.28
CA ALA A 33 -6.43 -3.36 -11.97
C ALA A 33 -7.82 -3.01 -11.46
N VAL A 34 -8.09 -3.22 -10.18
CA VAL A 34 -9.24 -2.66 -9.47
C VAL A 34 -8.82 -1.33 -8.88
N THR A 35 -9.56 -0.27 -9.24
CA THR A 35 -9.18 1.12 -8.93
C THR A 35 -10.30 1.86 -8.22
N ASP A 36 -10.81 1.27 -7.16
CA ASP A 36 -11.90 1.84 -6.36
C ASP A 36 -11.59 3.26 -5.87
N HIS A 37 -12.64 4.11 -5.84
CA HIS A 37 -12.49 5.50 -5.40
C HIS A 37 -12.10 5.62 -3.92
N ASP A 38 -10.92 6.17 -3.65
CA ASP A 38 -10.38 6.50 -2.33
C ASP A 38 -10.42 5.32 -1.33
N THR A 39 -10.35 4.09 -1.83
CA THR A 39 -10.24 2.86 -1.02
C THR A 39 -9.44 1.79 -1.75
N ILE A 40 -8.75 0.95 -1.00
CA ILE A 40 -7.99 -0.20 -1.52
C ILE A 40 -8.66 -1.55 -1.20
N GLU A 41 -9.81 -1.54 -0.53
CA GLU A 41 -10.47 -2.78 -0.07
C GLU A 41 -10.73 -3.77 -1.20
N GLY A 42 -11.28 -3.26 -2.35
CA GLY A 42 -11.51 -4.10 -3.51
C GLY A 42 -10.22 -4.64 -4.13
N ALA A 43 -9.15 -3.83 -4.15
CA ALA A 43 -7.85 -4.25 -4.65
C ALA A 43 -7.20 -5.30 -3.73
N MET A 44 -7.29 -5.15 -2.42
CA MET A 44 -6.79 -6.13 -1.44
C MET A 44 -7.52 -7.47 -1.55
N GLU A 45 -8.85 -7.43 -1.63
CA GLU A 45 -9.66 -8.64 -1.80
C GLU A 45 -9.36 -9.33 -3.13
N MET A 46 -9.21 -8.55 -4.23
CA MET A 46 -8.88 -9.09 -5.54
C MET A 46 -7.48 -9.73 -5.56
N GLU A 47 -6.48 -9.12 -4.95
CA GLU A 47 -5.13 -9.70 -4.87
C GLU A 47 -5.13 -11.08 -4.20
N TYR A 48 -5.98 -11.24 -3.17
CA TYR A 48 -6.12 -12.51 -2.48
C TYR A 48 -6.73 -13.63 -3.33
N ILE A 49 -7.70 -13.30 -4.22
CA ILE A 49 -8.41 -14.32 -5.02
C ILE A 49 -7.97 -14.41 -6.48
N ALA A 50 -7.12 -13.46 -6.94
CA ALA A 50 -6.67 -13.45 -8.32
C ALA A 50 -5.81 -14.69 -8.62
N PRO A 51 -6.19 -15.52 -9.61
CA PRO A 51 -5.44 -16.73 -9.87
C PRO A 51 -4.18 -16.45 -10.70
N ALA A 52 -3.18 -17.30 -10.60
CA ALA A 52 -1.85 -17.12 -11.20
C ALA A 52 -1.84 -17.01 -12.75
N ASP A 53 -2.91 -17.41 -13.42
CA ASP A 53 -3.04 -17.30 -14.88
C ASP A 53 -3.50 -15.90 -15.35
N ILE A 54 -3.77 -14.98 -14.41
CA ILE A 54 -4.18 -13.60 -14.67
C ILE A 54 -3.23 -12.66 -13.93
N THR A 55 -2.78 -11.60 -14.58
CA THR A 55 -1.99 -10.55 -13.94
C THR A 55 -2.91 -9.52 -13.30
N PHE A 56 -2.95 -9.48 -11.98
CA PHE A 56 -3.57 -8.40 -11.23
C PHE A 56 -2.53 -7.34 -10.89
N ILE A 57 -2.87 -6.08 -11.06
CA ILE A 57 -2.06 -4.92 -10.67
C ILE A 57 -2.81 -4.17 -9.57
N ARG A 58 -2.15 -3.94 -8.44
CA ARG A 58 -2.70 -3.10 -7.36
C ARG A 58 -3.10 -1.74 -7.91
N GLY A 59 -4.33 -1.33 -7.68
CA GLY A 59 -4.86 -0.08 -8.20
C GLY A 59 -5.68 0.68 -7.17
N ILE A 60 -5.78 2.00 -7.38
CA ILE A 60 -6.66 2.92 -6.65
C ILE A 60 -6.98 4.12 -7.54
N GLU A 61 -8.14 4.76 -7.36
CA GLU A 61 -8.45 6.05 -7.96
C GLU A 61 -8.74 7.09 -6.88
N PHE A 62 -7.82 8.02 -6.66
CA PHE A 62 -8.00 9.13 -5.74
C PHE A 62 -8.80 10.27 -6.35
N SER A 63 -9.80 10.76 -5.61
CA SER A 63 -10.54 11.97 -5.96
C SER A 63 -9.77 13.22 -5.54
N CYS A 64 -9.22 13.94 -6.51
CA CYS A 64 -8.28 15.03 -6.26
C CYS A 64 -8.75 16.38 -6.73
N MET A 65 -8.09 17.43 -6.22
CA MET A 65 -8.19 18.82 -6.62
C MET A 65 -6.78 19.38 -6.81
N SER A 66 -6.57 20.17 -7.86
CA SER A 66 -5.41 21.02 -8.01
C SER A 66 -5.85 22.48 -8.15
N GLU A 67 -4.89 23.39 -8.32
CA GLU A 67 -5.16 24.79 -8.64
C GLU A 67 -5.87 24.98 -10.00
N ALA A 68 -5.72 24.03 -10.93
CA ALA A 68 -6.39 24.05 -12.23
C ALA A 68 -7.80 23.46 -12.20
N GLY A 69 -8.17 22.74 -11.14
CA GLY A 69 -9.50 22.17 -10.98
C GLY A 69 -9.50 20.72 -10.48
N LYS A 70 -10.67 20.11 -10.59
CA LYS A 70 -10.88 18.70 -10.21
C LYS A 70 -10.14 17.75 -11.15
N CYS A 71 -9.58 16.69 -10.58
CA CYS A 71 -8.99 15.59 -11.33
C CYS A 71 -9.11 14.29 -10.53
N HIS A 72 -8.86 13.18 -11.18
CA HIS A 72 -8.68 11.90 -10.52
C HIS A 72 -7.27 11.40 -10.80
N ILE A 73 -6.63 10.82 -9.79
CA ILE A 73 -5.30 10.25 -9.90
C ILE A 73 -5.38 8.76 -9.60
N LEU A 74 -5.08 7.96 -10.61
CA LEU A 74 -4.87 6.52 -10.44
C LEU A 74 -3.49 6.28 -9.84
N GLY A 75 -3.40 5.33 -8.94
CA GLY A 75 -2.14 4.77 -8.48
C GLY A 75 -2.03 3.33 -8.94
N TYR A 76 -0.87 2.92 -9.41
CA TYR A 76 -0.61 1.53 -9.79
C TYR A 76 0.65 0.98 -9.15
N GLY A 77 0.63 -0.30 -8.74
CA GLY A 77 1.79 -1.05 -8.28
C GLY A 77 2.45 -0.45 -7.03
N PHE A 78 1.67 0.16 -6.15
CA PHE A 78 2.15 0.80 -4.93
C PHE A 78 2.17 -0.18 -3.76
N ASP A 79 3.05 0.09 -2.80
CA ASP A 79 3.00 -0.52 -1.48
C ASP A 79 1.99 0.23 -0.59
N TRP A 80 0.86 -0.42 -0.31
CA TRP A 80 -0.18 0.17 0.56
C TRP A 80 0.20 0.23 2.04
N ASN A 81 1.33 -0.34 2.45
CA ASN A 81 1.82 -0.26 3.82
C ASN A 81 2.62 1.01 4.09
N LYS A 82 3.11 1.69 3.06
CA LYS A 82 3.86 2.94 3.21
C LYS A 82 3.03 4.01 3.91
N ARG A 83 3.64 4.64 4.91
CA ARG A 83 2.99 5.61 5.79
C ARG A 83 2.36 6.79 5.05
N SER A 84 3.07 7.34 4.08
CA SER A 84 2.59 8.47 3.27
C SER A 84 1.33 8.13 2.52
N PHE A 85 1.27 6.94 1.90
CA PHE A 85 0.11 6.43 1.21
C PHE A 85 -1.08 6.23 2.15
N ARG A 86 -0.86 5.58 3.30
CA ARG A 86 -1.90 5.40 4.32
C ARG A 86 -2.46 6.70 4.84
N ASN A 87 -1.59 7.67 5.11
CA ASN A 87 -2.02 8.99 5.57
C ASN A 87 -2.92 9.68 4.51
N ALA A 88 -2.57 9.59 3.22
CA ALA A 88 -3.40 10.11 2.14
C ALA A 88 -4.74 9.37 2.06
N LEU A 89 -4.74 8.05 2.17
CA LEU A 89 -5.94 7.21 2.15
C LEU A 89 -6.87 7.54 3.33
N GLU A 90 -6.34 7.59 4.54
CA GLU A 90 -7.09 7.92 5.76
C GLU A 90 -7.69 9.33 5.70
N GLU A 91 -6.94 10.31 5.22
CA GLU A 91 -7.44 11.68 5.03
C GLU A 91 -8.54 11.73 3.98
N GLY A 92 -8.42 11.01 2.86
CA GLY A 92 -9.46 10.86 1.85
C GLY A 92 -10.74 10.27 2.45
N ASN A 93 -10.62 9.18 3.17
CA ASN A 93 -11.73 8.53 3.87
C ASN A 93 -12.38 9.44 4.92
N ARG A 94 -11.58 10.16 5.68
CA ARG A 94 -12.08 11.15 6.66
C ARG A 94 -12.90 12.25 5.98
N ARG A 95 -12.41 12.79 4.87
CA ARG A 95 -13.13 13.83 4.11
C ARG A 95 -14.45 13.31 3.53
N ARG A 96 -14.45 12.07 3.01
CA ARG A 96 -15.68 11.44 2.51
C ARG A 96 -16.71 11.22 3.60
N ARG A 97 -16.31 10.74 4.78
CA ARG A 97 -17.20 10.62 5.95
C ARG A 97 -17.80 11.97 6.33
N ASN A 98 -16.99 13.01 6.43
CA ASN A 98 -17.46 14.35 6.75
C ASN A 98 -18.43 14.90 5.69
N LYS A 99 -18.26 14.56 4.42
CA LYS A 99 -19.18 14.93 3.35
C LYS A 99 -20.51 14.20 3.45
N LEU A 100 -20.46 12.92 3.81
CA LEU A 100 -21.68 12.15 4.06
C LEU A 100 -22.53 12.82 5.15
N GLU A 101 -21.93 13.10 6.31
CA GLU A 101 -22.64 13.70 7.44
C GLU A 101 -23.22 15.10 7.07
N ARG A 102 -22.46 15.91 6.33
CA ARG A 102 -22.98 17.21 5.83
C ARG A 102 -24.16 17.05 4.88
N ARG A 103 -24.16 16.03 4.02
CA ARG A 103 -25.30 15.74 3.14
C ARG A 103 -26.51 15.26 3.92
N LEU A 104 -26.31 14.43 4.93
CA LEU A 104 -27.38 13.96 5.81
C LEU A 104 -28.02 15.14 6.58
N SER A 105 -27.19 16.04 7.15
CA SER A 105 -27.70 17.26 7.77
C SER A 105 -28.48 18.13 6.79
N PHE A 106 -27.95 18.34 5.58
CA PHE A 106 -28.62 19.10 4.54
C PHE A 106 -29.98 18.49 4.14
N LEU A 107 -30.06 17.16 3.99
CA LEU A 107 -31.32 16.48 3.67
C LEU A 107 -32.35 16.64 4.78
N LYS A 108 -31.91 16.61 6.04
CA LYS A 108 -32.76 16.86 7.19
C LYS A 108 -33.25 18.33 7.22
N ASP A 109 -32.32 19.27 7.11
CA ASP A 109 -32.60 20.69 7.32
C ASP A 109 -33.47 21.31 6.19
N GLU A 110 -33.21 20.90 4.93
CA GLU A 110 -33.88 21.50 3.76
C GLU A 110 -35.10 20.70 3.27
N PHE A 111 -35.15 19.39 3.56
CA PHE A 111 -36.18 18.52 3.00
C PHE A 111 -36.94 17.70 4.05
N ASP A 112 -36.57 17.81 5.34
CA ASP A 112 -37.12 17.01 6.43
C ASP A 112 -36.97 15.48 6.16
N ILE A 113 -35.84 15.09 5.52
CA ILE A 113 -35.54 13.72 5.19
C ILE A 113 -34.53 13.17 6.19
N GLU A 114 -34.96 12.20 6.97
CA GLU A 114 -34.11 11.50 7.94
C GLU A 114 -33.97 10.01 7.59
N PHE A 115 -32.83 9.47 7.96
CA PHE A 115 -32.54 8.03 7.91
C PHE A 115 -32.33 7.50 9.32
N SER A 116 -32.80 6.29 9.56
CA SER A 116 -32.55 5.63 10.84
C SER A 116 -31.07 5.25 11.01
N GLU A 117 -30.62 5.09 12.24
CA GLU A 117 -29.23 4.62 12.51
C GLU A 117 -28.96 3.25 11.89
N GLU A 118 -29.96 2.37 11.78
CA GLU A 118 -29.81 1.08 11.10
C GLU A 118 -29.58 1.23 9.60
N GLU A 119 -30.29 2.15 8.93
CA GLU A 119 -30.09 2.48 7.50
C GLU A 119 -28.71 3.10 7.27
N LEU A 120 -28.24 3.96 8.18
CA LEU A 120 -26.95 4.65 8.07
C LEU A 120 -25.76 3.75 8.47
N ALA A 121 -25.94 2.79 9.35
CA ALA A 121 -24.86 1.90 9.79
C ALA A 121 -24.16 1.23 8.59
N HIS A 122 -24.95 0.76 7.63
CA HIS A 122 -24.41 0.14 6.42
C HIS A 122 -23.60 1.11 5.53
N LEU A 123 -23.99 2.37 5.47
CA LEU A 123 -23.24 3.40 4.74
C LEU A 123 -21.97 3.81 5.49
N ARG A 124 -22.07 3.99 6.80
CA ARG A 124 -20.94 4.41 7.64
C ARG A 124 -19.84 3.33 7.76
N MET A 125 -20.18 2.06 7.53
CA MET A 125 -19.20 0.99 7.43
C MET A 125 -18.38 1.02 6.14
N LYS A 126 -18.86 1.69 5.09
CA LYS A 126 -18.14 1.81 3.82
C LYS A 126 -17.10 2.93 3.89
N ASN A 127 -15.89 2.67 3.42
CA ASN A 127 -14.83 3.67 3.33
C ASN A 127 -15.11 4.72 2.23
N SER A 128 -15.77 4.32 1.15
CA SER A 128 -16.07 5.22 0.03
C SER A 128 -17.56 5.33 -0.27
N VAL A 129 -18.23 6.29 0.40
CA VAL A 129 -19.65 6.59 0.16
C VAL A 129 -19.80 7.70 -0.88
N GLY A 130 -20.33 7.36 -2.07
CA GLY A 130 -20.63 8.29 -3.14
C GLY A 130 -22.08 8.79 -3.14
N LYS A 131 -22.39 9.76 -4.06
CA LYS A 131 -23.76 10.21 -4.34
C LYS A 131 -24.73 9.06 -4.70
N PRO A 132 -24.31 8.03 -5.48
CA PRO A 132 -25.18 6.92 -5.85
C PRO A 132 -25.76 6.16 -4.66
N HIS A 133 -25.00 6.00 -3.58
CA HIS A 133 -25.46 5.30 -2.38
C HIS A 133 -26.65 6.05 -1.72
N LEU A 134 -26.51 7.35 -1.46
CA LEU A 134 -27.60 8.17 -0.94
C LEU A 134 -28.76 8.27 -1.90
N GLY A 135 -28.48 8.40 -3.22
CA GLY A 135 -29.52 8.45 -4.26
C GLY A 135 -30.38 7.18 -4.25
N ASN A 136 -29.77 6.01 -4.15
CA ASN A 136 -30.51 4.75 -4.05
C ASN A 136 -31.40 4.69 -2.79
N MET A 137 -30.91 5.16 -1.64
CA MET A 137 -31.71 5.21 -0.40
C MET A 137 -32.91 6.16 -0.52
N LEU A 138 -32.74 7.30 -1.17
CA LEU A 138 -33.84 8.25 -1.42
C LEU A 138 -34.90 7.63 -2.33
N VAL A 139 -34.49 6.87 -3.35
CA VAL A 139 -35.43 6.13 -4.22
C VAL A 139 -36.16 5.04 -3.43
N GLN A 140 -35.45 4.27 -2.60
CA GLN A 140 -36.06 3.21 -1.76
C GLN A 140 -37.10 3.78 -0.78
N LYS A 141 -36.87 4.99 -0.29
CA LYS A 141 -37.84 5.72 0.57
C LYS A 141 -38.97 6.43 -0.21
N GLY A 142 -38.93 6.40 -1.55
CA GLY A 142 -39.96 6.97 -2.39
C GLY A 142 -39.84 8.48 -2.58
N TYR A 143 -38.73 9.12 -2.26
CA TYR A 143 -38.51 10.55 -2.48
C TYR A 143 -38.20 10.90 -3.94
N ALA A 144 -37.78 9.94 -4.73
CA ALA A 144 -37.51 10.10 -6.15
C ALA A 144 -37.86 8.81 -6.92
N THR A 145 -38.11 8.95 -8.24
CA THR A 145 -38.48 7.84 -9.12
C THR A 145 -37.24 7.04 -9.56
N ASP A 146 -36.12 7.72 -9.68
CA ASP A 146 -34.82 7.09 -10.01
C ASP A 146 -33.66 7.79 -9.32
N LYS A 147 -32.51 7.16 -9.39
CA LYS A 147 -31.27 7.61 -8.76
C LYS A 147 -30.79 8.98 -9.26
N ASN A 148 -30.96 9.28 -10.55
CA ASN A 148 -30.46 10.53 -11.11
C ASN A 148 -31.34 11.69 -10.62
N GLU A 149 -32.66 11.53 -10.63
CA GLU A 149 -33.58 12.49 -10.02
C GLU A 149 -33.27 12.75 -8.54
N ALA A 150 -32.99 11.66 -7.78
CA ALA A 150 -32.61 11.77 -6.38
C ALA A 150 -31.34 12.61 -6.20
N ILE A 151 -30.34 12.38 -7.03
CA ILE A 151 -29.05 13.08 -6.94
C ILE A 151 -29.22 14.55 -7.31
N GLU A 152 -29.88 14.86 -8.45
CA GLU A 152 -30.04 16.22 -8.94
C GLU A 152 -30.89 17.08 -7.99
N LYS A 153 -31.97 16.51 -7.48
CA LYS A 153 -32.95 17.26 -6.66
C LYS A 153 -32.54 17.42 -5.21
N PHE A 154 -31.96 16.39 -4.61
CA PHE A 154 -31.76 16.33 -3.16
C PHE A 154 -30.29 16.39 -2.73
N ILE A 155 -29.33 15.95 -3.57
CA ILE A 155 -27.92 15.82 -3.15
C ILE A 155 -27.07 16.94 -3.77
N GLU A 156 -27.25 17.30 -5.04
CA GLU A 156 -26.44 18.31 -5.72
C GLU A 156 -26.64 19.75 -5.19
N PRO A 157 -27.81 20.14 -4.69
CA PRO A 157 -27.96 21.43 -4.06
C PRO A 157 -27.14 21.64 -2.80
N CYS A 158 -26.75 20.54 -2.12
CA CYS A 158 -25.84 20.59 -0.98
C CYS A 158 -24.45 21.06 -1.43
N LYS A 159 -24.20 22.35 -1.28
CA LYS A 159 -22.88 22.94 -1.56
C LYS A 159 -21.96 22.67 -0.37
N THR A 160 -21.00 21.77 -0.56
CA THR A 160 -19.93 21.50 0.41
C THR A 160 -18.61 22.10 -0.09
N GLU A 161 -17.75 22.51 0.82
CA GLU A 161 -16.35 22.77 0.48
C GLU A 161 -15.74 21.55 -0.19
N SER A 162 -14.67 21.76 -0.94
CA SER A 162 -13.98 20.64 -1.60
C SER A 162 -13.52 19.62 -0.57
N ASP A 163 -14.02 18.41 -0.70
CA ASP A 163 -13.62 17.25 0.09
C ASP A 163 -12.50 16.44 -0.60
N ARG A 164 -12.03 16.93 -1.74
CA ARG A 164 -11.00 16.26 -2.53
C ARG A 164 -9.62 16.49 -1.93
N LEU A 165 -8.77 15.49 -2.06
CA LEU A 165 -7.37 15.61 -1.67
C LEU A 165 -6.63 16.55 -2.63
N ASP A 166 -5.56 17.15 -2.16
CA ASP A 166 -4.63 17.86 -3.03
C ASP A 166 -3.92 16.86 -3.95
N ALA A 167 -3.96 17.11 -5.27
CA ALA A 167 -3.40 16.20 -6.26
C ALA A 167 -1.88 16.05 -6.13
N VAL A 168 -1.18 17.12 -5.72
CA VAL A 168 0.28 17.09 -5.51
C VAL A 168 0.64 16.19 -4.34
N VAL A 169 -0.14 16.27 -3.24
CA VAL A 169 0.06 15.41 -2.07
C VAL A 169 -0.17 13.95 -2.43
N VAL A 170 -1.24 13.65 -3.19
CA VAL A 170 -1.56 12.28 -3.60
C VAL A 170 -0.49 11.71 -4.55
N ILE A 171 -0.06 12.48 -5.55
CA ILE A 171 1.01 12.05 -6.47
C ILE A 171 2.28 11.69 -5.68
N LYS A 172 2.69 12.55 -4.75
CA LYS A 172 3.86 12.27 -3.92
C LYS A 172 3.67 11.03 -3.04
N ALA A 173 2.49 10.86 -2.44
CA ALA A 173 2.19 9.69 -1.62
C ALA A 173 2.25 8.37 -2.41
N ILE A 174 1.79 8.38 -3.67
CA ILE A 174 1.89 7.22 -4.56
C ILE A 174 3.35 6.93 -4.93
N ILE A 175 4.15 7.97 -5.23
CA ILE A 175 5.58 7.82 -5.56
C ILE A 175 6.36 7.29 -4.37
N GLU A 176 6.15 7.85 -3.17
CA GLU A 176 6.80 7.40 -1.94
C GLU A 176 6.39 5.98 -1.55
N ALA A 177 5.25 5.50 -2.05
CA ALA A 177 4.82 4.11 -1.96
C ALA A 177 5.28 3.25 -3.15
N ASP A 178 6.32 3.67 -3.87
CA ASP A 178 6.88 3.00 -5.04
C ASP A 178 5.91 2.83 -6.22
N GLY A 179 4.71 3.40 -6.14
CA GLY A 179 3.69 3.35 -7.18
C GLY A 179 3.93 4.29 -8.36
N ILE A 180 3.08 4.17 -9.36
CA ILE A 180 3.05 5.05 -10.54
C ILE A 180 1.75 5.85 -10.52
N PRO A 181 1.80 7.18 -10.30
CA PRO A 181 0.62 8.03 -10.39
C PRO A 181 0.27 8.33 -11.84
N VAL A 182 -1.01 8.16 -12.19
CA VAL A 182 -1.53 8.37 -13.55
C VAL A 182 -2.75 9.28 -13.49
N TRP A 183 -2.84 10.27 -14.37
CA TRP A 183 -4.03 11.11 -14.48
C TRP A 183 -5.14 10.37 -15.21
N ALA A 184 -6.24 10.06 -14.49
CA ALA A 184 -7.42 9.38 -15.00
C ALA A 184 -8.25 10.27 -15.91
N HIS A 185 -8.79 9.70 -16.99
CA HIS A 185 -9.72 10.34 -17.95
C HIS A 185 -9.51 11.87 -18.12
N PRO A 186 -8.32 12.32 -18.53
CA PRO A 186 -7.88 13.72 -18.47
C PRO A 186 -8.68 14.69 -19.35
N LEU A 187 -9.47 14.20 -20.31
CA LEU A 187 -10.38 15.00 -21.12
C LEU A 187 -11.85 14.96 -20.62
N GLY A 188 -12.08 14.39 -19.44
CA GLY A 188 -13.37 14.25 -18.78
C GLY A 188 -13.94 12.84 -18.85
N GLY A 189 -14.47 12.37 -17.73
CA GLY A 189 -15.10 11.07 -17.55
C GLY A 189 -16.52 10.98 -18.11
N THR A 190 -17.20 9.83 -17.89
CA THR A 190 -18.49 9.48 -18.53
C THR A 190 -19.62 10.46 -18.27
N ARG A 191 -19.61 11.17 -17.15
CA ARG A 191 -20.65 12.16 -16.79
C ARG A 191 -20.08 13.55 -16.54
N GLU A 192 -18.83 13.76 -16.95
CA GLU A 192 -18.13 15.00 -16.79
C GLU A 192 -18.19 15.84 -18.08
N LYS A 193 -18.03 17.14 -17.91
CA LYS A 193 -17.88 18.03 -19.07
C LYS A 193 -16.52 17.80 -19.72
N GLU A 194 -16.50 17.88 -21.04
CA GLU A 194 -15.25 17.81 -21.78
C GLU A 194 -14.29 18.92 -21.34
N VAL A 195 -13.06 18.54 -21.08
CA VAL A 195 -11.99 19.45 -20.65
C VAL A 195 -11.40 20.12 -21.90
N SER A 196 -11.33 21.45 -21.91
CA SER A 196 -10.70 22.18 -23.03
C SER A 196 -9.19 21.94 -23.04
N GLU A 197 -8.58 22.04 -24.24
CA GLU A 197 -7.13 21.86 -24.40
C GLU A 197 -6.32 22.82 -23.49
N THR A 198 -6.78 24.06 -23.31
CA THR A 198 -6.10 25.02 -22.43
C THR A 198 -6.17 24.57 -20.96
N ALA A 199 -7.32 24.08 -20.50
CA ALA A 199 -7.48 23.57 -19.15
C ALA A 199 -6.66 22.29 -18.94
N PHE A 200 -6.67 21.38 -19.93
CA PHE A 200 -5.83 20.19 -19.93
C PHE A 200 -4.35 20.51 -19.77
N ARG A 201 -3.81 21.42 -20.59
CA ARG A 201 -2.39 21.81 -20.55
C ARG A 201 -1.98 22.39 -19.20
N LYS A 202 -2.83 23.30 -18.65
CA LYS A 202 -2.58 23.88 -17.33
C LYS A 202 -2.59 22.81 -16.22
N GLN A 203 -3.52 21.88 -16.29
CA GLN A 203 -3.61 20.79 -15.32
C GLN A 203 -2.41 19.85 -15.44
N LEU A 204 -2.04 19.50 -16.69
CA LEU A 204 -0.90 18.62 -16.96
C LEU A 204 0.42 19.20 -16.42
N GLU A 205 0.65 20.51 -16.62
CA GLU A 205 1.83 21.20 -16.08
C GLU A 205 1.95 21.02 -14.56
N ILE A 206 0.89 21.31 -13.83
CA ILE A 206 0.86 21.16 -12.35
C ILE A 206 1.13 19.72 -11.93
N LEU A 207 0.48 18.76 -12.58
CA LEU A 207 0.61 17.35 -12.20
C LEU A 207 1.99 16.78 -12.58
N ALA A 208 2.53 17.18 -13.72
CA ALA A 208 3.87 16.79 -14.17
C ALA A 208 4.96 17.35 -13.23
N ASP A 209 4.84 18.60 -12.80
CA ASP A 209 5.75 19.22 -11.83
C ASP A 209 5.70 18.51 -10.46
N ALA A 210 4.54 17.90 -10.13
CA ALA A 210 4.39 17.07 -8.91
C ALA A 210 5.01 15.67 -9.03
N GLY A 211 5.39 15.23 -10.26
CA GLY A 211 5.95 13.92 -10.53
C GLY A 211 4.94 12.93 -11.13
N LEU A 212 3.89 13.40 -11.81
CA LEU A 212 2.97 12.51 -12.54
C LEU A 212 3.74 11.53 -13.44
N GLY A 213 3.47 10.23 -13.31
CA GLY A 213 4.14 9.17 -14.06
C GLY A 213 3.45 8.81 -15.38
N GLY A 214 2.12 9.00 -15.50
CA GLY A 214 1.42 8.60 -16.71
C GLY A 214 0.11 9.34 -16.99
N LEU A 215 -0.44 9.06 -18.18
CA LEU A 215 -1.76 9.54 -18.61
C LEU A 215 -2.65 8.35 -19.02
N GLU A 216 -3.90 8.37 -18.65
CA GLU A 216 -4.92 7.49 -19.20
C GLU A 216 -5.31 7.99 -20.59
N CYS A 217 -4.63 7.45 -21.60
CA CYS A 217 -4.82 7.85 -23.00
C CYS A 217 -5.96 7.09 -23.68
N TYR A 218 -6.19 5.84 -23.24
CA TYR A 218 -7.27 5.00 -23.73
C TYR A 218 -8.39 4.93 -22.71
N TYR A 219 -9.56 5.38 -23.09
CA TYR A 219 -10.73 5.47 -22.23
C TYR A 219 -12.01 5.25 -23.04
N SER A 220 -12.97 4.55 -22.48
CA SER A 220 -14.19 4.08 -23.16
C SER A 220 -14.93 5.15 -24.00
N LYS A 221 -14.87 6.42 -23.60
CA LYS A 221 -15.53 7.54 -24.30
C LYS A 221 -14.68 8.25 -25.33
N TYR A 222 -13.39 8.02 -25.39
CA TYR A 222 -12.51 8.84 -26.21
C TYR A 222 -12.55 8.44 -27.67
N SER A 223 -12.77 9.43 -28.52
CA SER A 223 -12.63 9.35 -29.97
C SER A 223 -11.15 9.14 -30.35
N ARG A 224 -10.92 8.63 -31.55
CA ARG A 224 -9.56 8.46 -32.09
C ARG A 224 -8.73 9.73 -31.99
N LYS A 225 -9.31 10.90 -32.32
CA LYS A 225 -8.62 12.20 -32.23
C LYS A 225 -8.20 12.55 -30.79
N GLN A 226 -9.05 12.25 -29.82
CA GLN A 226 -8.73 12.48 -28.40
C GLN A 226 -7.62 11.53 -27.91
N VAL A 227 -7.66 10.27 -28.32
CA VAL A 227 -6.59 9.30 -28.00
C VAL A 227 -5.26 9.74 -28.62
N GLU A 228 -5.24 10.12 -29.92
CA GLU A 228 -4.05 10.62 -30.59
C GLU A 228 -3.47 11.88 -29.91
N PHE A 229 -4.34 12.81 -29.49
CA PHE A 229 -3.94 13.98 -28.72
C PHE A 229 -3.27 13.62 -27.39
N LEU A 230 -3.84 12.67 -26.63
CA LEU A 230 -3.30 12.24 -25.35
C LEU A 230 -1.99 11.46 -25.51
N LEU A 231 -1.88 10.61 -26.54
CA LEU A 231 -0.63 9.90 -26.85
C LEU A 231 0.50 10.86 -27.20
N ASP A 232 0.22 11.93 -27.99
CA ASP A 232 1.18 12.97 -28.28
C ASP A 232 1.59 13.75 -27.02
N ALA A 233 0.62 14.05 -26.13
CA ALA A 233 0.88 14.70 -24.86
C ALA A 233 1.73 13.82 -23.94
N ALA A 234 1.42 12.54 -23.81
CA ALA A 234 2.20 11.59 -23.02
C ALA A 234 3.64 11.51 -23.53
N LYS A 235 3.83 11.35 -24.84
CA LYS A 235 5.15 11.31 -25.46
C LYS A 235 5.96 12.58 -25.22
N LYS A 236 5.35 13.78 -25.37
CA LYS A 236 6.03 15.07 -25.17
C LYS A 236 6.49 15.30 -23.74
N ASN A 237 5.79 14.73 -22.76
CA ASN A 237 6.08 14.89 -21.35
C ASN A 237 6.76 13.64 -20.73
N ASN A 238 7.17 12.68 -21.54
CA ASN A 238 7.81 11.43 -21.12
C ASN A 238 6.97 10.67 -20.06
N LEU A 239 5.66 10.59 -20.29
CA LEU A 239 4.71 9.92 -19.42
C LEU A 239 4.35 8.53 -19.96
N TYR A 240 4.13 7.60 -19.06
CA TYR A 240 3.58 6.29 -19.39
C TYR A 240 2.15 6.43 -19.93
N VAL A 241 1.78 5.49 -20.79
CA VAL A 241 0.43 5.36 -21.32
C VAL A 241 -0.34 4.34 -20.51
N SER A 242 -1.50 4.73 -20.00
CA SER A 242 -2.48 3.87 -19.38
C SER A 242 -3.79 3.84 -20.17
N GLY A 243 -4.66 2.90 -19.79
CA GLY A 243 -6.00 2.82 -20.34
C GLY A 243 -6.89 1.87 -19.57
N GLY A 244 -8.17 2.22 -19.49
CA GLY A 244 -9.17 1.43 -18.81
C GLY A 244 -10.58 1.78 -19.27
N SER A 245 -11.51 0.90 -18.92
CA SER A 245 -12.92 1.08 -19.28
C SER A 245 -13.64 2.06 -18.35
N ASP A 246 -13.18 2.20 -17.13
CA ASP A 246 -13.91 2.88 -16.06
C ASP A 246 -15.26 2.20 -15.78
N TYR A 247 -15.23 0.87 -15.78
CA TYR A 247 -16.38 0.01 -15.55
C TYR A 247 -16.93 0.15 -14.13
N HIS A 248 -18.28 0.24 -14.01
CA HIS A 248 -18.97 0.36 -12.71
C HIS A 248 -20.19 -0.58 -12.61
N GLY A 249 -20.16 -1.69 -13.33
CA GLY A 249 -21.33 -2.57 -13.41
C GLY A 249 -22.52 -1.88 -14.07
N ILE A 250 -23.71 -2.05 -13.49
CA ILE A 250 -24.94 -1.46 -14.04
C ILE A 250 -25.03 0.07 -13.85
N ASN A 251 -24.12 0.67 -13.08
CA ASN A 251 -24.10 2.13 -12.86
C ASN A 251 -23.62 2.92 -14.08
N LYS A 252 -22.82 2.30 -14.97
CA LYS A 252 -22.41 2.88 -16.25
C LYS A 252 -22.64 1.86 -17.38
N PRO A 253 -23.15 2.26 -18.57
CA PRO A 253 -23.35 1.37 -19.71
C PRO A 253 -22.03 1.15 -20.48
N ILE A 254 -21.00 0.71 -19.79
CA ILE A 254 -19.65 0.48 -20.30
C ILE A 254 -19.30 -0.98 -20.04
N ARG A 255 -18.62 -1.62 -20.98
CA ARG A 255 -18.18 -3.00 -20.85
C ARG A 255 -16.72 -3.07 -20.41
N LEU A 256 -16.37 -4.10 -19.67
CA LEU A 256 -14.98 -4.41 -19.36
C LEU A 256 -14.17 -4.57 -20.67
N GLY A 257 -12.97 -4.00 -20.70
CA GLY A 257 -12.11 -4.01 -21.87
C GLY A 257 -12.49 -3.02 -22.99
N GLU A 258 -13.52 -2.19 -22.80
CA GLU A 258 -13.92 -1.13 -23.73
C GLU A 258 -13.06 0.12 -23.50
N LEU A 259 -11.93 0.21 -24.21
CA LEU A 259 -10.89 1.23 -23.96
C LEU A 259 -10.97 2.44 -24.91
N ASN A 260 -11.97 2.52 -25.77
CA ASN A 260 -12.18 3.63 -26.71
C ASN A 260 -13.61 3.62 -27.27
N ALA A 261 -14.06 4.76 -27.79
CA ALA A 261 -15.41 4.93 -28.34
C ALA A 261 -15.55 4.41 -29.79
N TYR A 262 -14.47 4.01 -30.43
CA TYR A 262 -14.47 3.61 -31.84
C TYR A 262 -14.31 2.08 -32.06
N GLY A 263 -14.27 1.30 -30.97
CA GLY A 263 -14.35 -0.17 -31.00
C GLY A 263 -13.08 -0.90 -31.43
N ASP A 264 -11.94 -0.22 -31.52
CA ASP A 264 -10.66 -0.86 -31.84
C ASP A 264 -10.13 -1.61 -30.61
N THR A 265 -9.56 -2.79 -30.87
CA THR A 265 -8.78 -3.51 -29.86
C THR A 265 -7.44 -2.83 -29.65
N ILE A 266 -7.11 -2.55 -28.41
CA ILE A 266 -5.82 -1.96 -28.04
C ILE A 266 -4.82 -3.07 -27.77
N ASP A 267 -3.64 -2.99 -28.40
CA ASP A 267 -2.53 -3.91 -28.15
C ASP A 267 -1.98 -3.65 -26.73
N ASN A 268 -1.81 -4.71 -25.96
CA ASN A 268 -1.28 -4.64 -24.59
C ASN A 268 0.02 -3.83 -24.47
N ARG A 269 0.89 -3.92 -25.50
CA ARG A 269 2.16 -3.16 -25.58
C ARG A 269 1.98 -1.65 -25.70
N GLN A 270 0.79 -1.16 -26.00
CA GLN A 270 0.50 0.27 -26.05
C GLN A 270 0.28 0.86 -24.65
N LEU A 271 -0.03 0.01 -23.63
CA LEU A 271 -0.20 0.42 -22.25
C LEU A 271 1.13 0.30 -21.49
N THR A 272 2.05 1.22 -21.76
CA THR A 272 3.43 1.15 -21.26
C THR A 272 3.56 1.24 -19.73
N VAL A 273 2.50 1.68 -19.02
CA VAL A 273 2.46 1.67 -17.56
C VAL A 273 2.57 0.26 -16.99
N VAL A 274 2.08 -0.76 -17.70
CA VAL A 274 2.14 -2.17 -17.26
C VAL A 274 3.58 -2.65 -17.15
N ASP A 275 4.38 -2.37 -18.19
CA ASP A 275 5.78 -2.77 -18.18
C ASP A 275 6.56 -2.00 -17.10
N ALA A 276 6.20 -0.73 -16.86
CA ALA A 276 6.82 0.07 -15.81
C ALA A 276 6.48 -0.45 -14.40
N VAL A 277 5.23 -0.90 -14.17
CA VAL A 277 4.84 -1.55 -12.89
C VAL A 277 5.61 -2.86 -12.72
N ARG A 278 5.62 -3.71 -13.74
CA ARG A 278 6.36 -5.00 -13.71
C ARG A 278 7.85 -4.81 -13.43
N GLU A 279 8.46 -3.79 -14.05
CA GLU A 279 9.87 -3.49 -13.81
C GLU A 279 10.10 -3.01 -12.36
N LYS A 280 9.22 -2.16 -11.82
CA LYS A 280 9.29 -1.77 -10.41
C LYS A 280 9.10 -2.96 -9.48
N GLU A 281 8.12 -3.82 -9.73
CA GLU A 281 7.91 -5.04 -8.95
C GLU A 281 9.11 -5.98 -9.03
N ARG A 282 9.75 -6.10 -10.19
CA ARG A 282 10.98 -6.87 -10.35
C ARG A 282 12.13 -6.26 -9.55
N LEU A 283 12.34 -4.95 -9.65
CA LEU A 283 13.37 -4.24 -8.88
C LEU A 283 13.10 -4.33 -7.38
N TRP A 284 11.85 -4.21 -6.98
CA TRP A 284 11.46 -4.37 -5.58
C TRP A 284 11.75 -5.81 -5.08
N LYS A 285 11.43 -6.84 -5.89
CA LYS A 285 11.80 -8.23 -5.57
C LYS A 285 13.31 -8.43 -5.48
N ASP A 286 14.07 -7.82 -6.37
CA ASP A 286 15.54 -7.88 -6.37
C ASP A 286 16.14 -7.16 -5.14
N HIS A 287 15.49 -6.11 -4.63
CA HIS A 287 15.91 -5.36 -3.43
C HIS A 287 15.41 -5.94 -2.11
N LEU A 288 14.37 -6.76 -2.13
CA LEU A 288 13.73 -7.32 -0.92
C LEU A 288 14.69 -8.06 0.02
N LEU A 289 15.77 -8.63 -0.52
CA LEU A 289 16.74 -9.41 0.21
C LEU A 289 18.10 -8.69 0.31
N GLU A 290 18.12 -7.37 0.20
CA GLU A 290 19.34 -6.58 0.31
C GLU A 290 19.65 -6.24 1.77
N ILE A 291 20.92 -6.36 2.14
CA ILE A 291 21.45 -5.85 3.38
C ILE A 291 22.32 -4.64 3.02
N VAL A 292 21.89 -3.45 3.45
CA VAL A 292 22.61 -2.21 3.17
C VAL A 292 23.59 -1.92 4.30
N GLU A 293 24.87 -1.74 3.96
CA GLU A 293 25.85 -1.28 4.94
C GLU A 293 25.63 0.20 5.24
N GLY A 294 25.51 0.53 6.53
CA GLY A 294 25.28 1.89 7.01
C GLY A 294 23.81 2.22 7.27
N HIS A 295 23.52 3.51 7.32
CA HIS A 295 22.20 4.04 7.62
C HIS A 295 21.47 4.43 6.34
N ASP A 296 20.35 3.77 6.07
CA ASP A 296 19.40 4.20 5.05
C ASP A 296 18.23 4.92 5.73
N PRO A 297 17.85 6.12 5.27
CA PRO A 297 16.76 6.91 5.87
C PRO A 297 15.35 6.43 5.47
N GLY A 298 15.23 5.32 4.74
CA GLY A 298 13.95 4.71 4.36
C GLY A 298 13.25 3.98 5.51
N ALA A 299 12.29 3.13 5.18
CA ALA A 299 11.60 2.24 6.13
C ALA A 299 12.46 1.00 6.42
N TYR A 300 13.54 1.19 7.14
CA TYR A 300 14.52 0.16 7.43
C TYR A 300 14.64 -0.12 8.92
N PHE A 301 14.91 -1.36 9.26
CA PHE A 301 15.48 -1.72 10.56
C PHE A 301 16.99 -1.46 10.54
N TRP A 302 17.47 -0.84 11.61
CA TRP A 302 18.89 -0.59 11.82
C TRP A 302 19.43 -1.54 12.88
N ILE A 303 20.49 -2.25 12.55
CA ILE A 303 21.16 -3.17 13.47
C ILE A 303 22.58 -2.68 13.68
N MET A 304 22.97 -2.49 14.94
CA MET A 304 24.23 -1.86 15.26
C MET A 304 24.71 -2.18 16.67
N PRO A 305 26.04 -2.30 16.91
CA PRO A 305 26.59 -2.35 18.27
C PRO A 305 26.42 -1.01 19.00
N VAL A 306 26.01 -1.08 20.26
CA VAL A 306 25.76 0.11 21.07
C VAL A 306 26.37 0.00 22.47
N ARG A 307 26.68 1.16 23.06
CA ARG A 307 26.89 1.35 24.49
C ARG A 307 25.82 2.29 24.99
N VAL A 308 25.00 1.80 25.90
CA VAL A 308 23.97 2.62 26.53
C VAL A 308 24.63 3.53 27.55
N LYS A 309 24.50 4.85 27.40
CA LYS A 309 25.12 5.84 28.29
C LYS A 309 24.14 6.36 29.34
N ASP A 310 22.97 6.79 28.91
CA ASP A 310 22.00 7.45 29.76
C ASP A 310 20.64 7.44 29.04
N ILE A 311 19.71 6.61 29.47
CA ILE A 311 18.43 6.48 28.80
C ILE A 311 17.33 6.84 29.80
N ASN A 312 16.78 8.05 29.66
CA ASN A 312 15.68 8.53 30.49
C ASN A 312 14.31 8.15 29.90
N SER A 313 14.25 7.94 28.60
CA SER A 313 13.04 7.46 27.89
C SER A 313 13.42 6.64 26.67
N ARG A 314 12.46 5.93 26.13
CA ARG A 314 12.61 5.09 24.96
C ARG A 314 12.94 5.89 23.69
N THR A 315 12.43 7.11 23.58
CA THR A 315 12.72 8.06 22.50
C THR A 315 14.11 8.69 22.62
N ASP A 316 14.64 8.76 23.82
CA ASP A 316 15.97 9.36 24.10
C ASP A 316 17.11 8.35 23.88
N ALA A 317 16.80 7.07 23.69
CA ALA A 317 17.79 6.02 23.51
C ALA A 317 18.70 6.27 22.29
N MET A 318 18.17 6.76 21.18
CA MET A 318 18.93 7.03 19.96
C MET A 318 19.91 8.19 20.12
N ASP A 319 19.59 9.19 20.93
CA ASP A 319 20.40 10.41 21.10
C ASP A 319 21.50 10.23 22.16
N ASN A 320 21.32 9.30 23.11
CA ASN A 320 22.19 9.16 24.29
C ASN A 320 23.09 7.93 24.29
N GLN A 321 23.09 7.15 23.22
CA GLN A 321 23.93 5.97 23.10
C GLN A 321 25.18 6.22 22.23
N GLU A 322 26.25 5.49 22.51
CA GLU A 322 27.40 5.40 21.64
C GLU A 322 27.21 4.27 20.67
N VAL A 323 27.13 4.60 19.38
CA VAL A 323 26.87 3.66 18.27
C VAL A 323 28.13 3.42 17.48
N MET A 324 28.37 2.16 17.13
CA MET A 324 29.44 1.76 16.23
C MET A 324 28.94 1.83 14.78
N ARG A 325 28.92 3.02 14.21
CA ARG A 325 28.30 3.30 12.89
C ARG A 325 29.00 2.63 11.71
N ASP A 326 30.27 2.33 11.82
CA ASP A 326 31.05 1.60 10.80
C ASP A 326 30.68 0.12 10.68
N GLN A 327 29.90 -0.38 11.61
CA GLN A 327 29.36 -1.75 11.62
C GLN A 327 27.82 -1.79 11.53
N GLN A 328 27.19 -0.65 11.30
CA GLN A 328 25.74 -0.59 11.16
C GLN A 328 25.31 -1.23 9.85
N ILE A 329 24.22 -2.00 9.90
CA ILE A 329 23.50 -2.49 8.72
C ILE A 329 22.04 -2.04 8.76
N SER A 330 21.44 -1.90 7.58
CA SER A 330 20.04 -1.58 7.39
C SER A 330 19.37 -2.70 6.60
N ILE A 331 18.18 -3.11 7.04
CA ILE A 331 17.37 -4.14 6.37
C ILE A 331 15.97 -3.58 6.20
N GLU A 332 15.40 -3.77 5.03
CA GLU A 332 14.05 -3.27 4.73
C GLU A 332 13.00 -3.86 5.68
N GLU A 333 12.00 -3.03 6.03
CA GLU A 333 10.94 -3.39 6.99
C GLU A 333 10.22 -4.68 6.61
N ASP A 334 9.91 -4.87 5.33
CA ASP A 334 9.20 -6.04 4.84
C ASP A 334 10.01 -7.34 4.99
N ILE A 335 11.33 -7.29 4.80
CA ILE A 335 12.21 -8.44 5.02
C ILE A 335 12.26 -8.82 6.49
N VAL A 336 12.39 -7.83 7.35
CA VAL A 336 12.39 -8.07 8.80
C VAL A 336 11.05 -8.64 9.22
N ARG A 337 9.95 -8.06 8.78
CA ARG A 337 8.60 -8.52 9.09
C ARG A 337 8.37 -9.98 8.71
N ASP A 338 8.72 -10.33 7.47
CA ASP A 338 8.36 -11.63 6.90
C ASP A 338 9.33 -12.73 7.30
N PHE A 339 10.60 -12.41 7.52
CA PHE A 339 11.66 -13.45 7.66
C PHE A 339 12.50 -13.38 8.94
N LEU A 340 12.57 -12.24 9.62
CA LEU A 340 13.44 -12.06 10.78
C LEU A 340 12.68 -11.74 12.08
N TYR A 341 11.56 -11.03 11.99
CA TYR A 341 10.85 -10.57 13.18
C TYR A 341 10.45 -11.68 14.16
N PRO A 342 9.91 -12.83 13.72
CA PRO A 342 9.59 -13.92 14.63
C PRO A 342 10.82 -14.40 15.40
N ILE A 343 11.98 -14.43 14.73
CA ILE A 343 13.26 -14.82 15.34
C ILE A 343 13.75 -13.76 16.31
N PHE A 344 13.68 -12.49 15.93
CA PHE A 344 14.04 -11.38 16.81
C PHE A 344 13.19 -11.40 18.08
N LYS A 345 11.88 -11.58 17.94
CA LYS A 345 10.95 -11.65 19.05
C LYS A 345 11.22 -12.83 19.99
N ARG A 346 11.54 -14.02 19.45
CA ARG A 346 11.83 -15.20 20.25
C ARG A 346 13.08 -15.02 21.11
N HIS A 347 14.09 -14.39 20.56
CA HIS A 347 15.38 -14.18 21.23
C HIS A 347 15.42 -12.87 22.04
N PHE A 348 14.37 -12.09 21.98
CA PHE A 348 14.28 -10.87 22.79
C PHE A 348 14.08 -11.24 24.25
N ASP A 349 15.07 -10.90 25.07
CA ASP A 349 15.10 -11.19 26.49
C ASP A 349 15.01 -9.87 27.27
N ASN A 350 14.03 -9.79 28.14
CA ASN A 350 13.85 -8.63 29.01
C ASN A 350 14.84 -8.62 30.19
N ASP A 351 15.45 -9.76 30.47
CA ASP A 351 16.45 -9.91 31.52
C ASP A 351 17.86 -9.63 30.97
N LEU A 352 18.13 -8.40 30.60
CA LEU A 352 19.51 -7.99 30.33
C LEU A 352 20.36 -8.18 31.58
N PRO A 353 21.57 -8.77 31.47
CA PRO A 353 22.46 -8.94 32.60
C PRO A 353 22.74 -7.59 33.30
N GLU A 354 22.87 -7.60 34.60
CA GLU A 354 23.12 -6.40 35.44
C GLU A 354 24.25 -5.49 34.93
N ASN A 355 25.13 -5.98 34.08
CA ASN A 355 26.27 -5.23 33.51
C ASN A 355 26.22 -5.09 31.99
N ALA A 356 25.11 -5.42 31.33
CA ALA A 356 25.08 -5.49 29.85
C ALA A 356 25.24 -4.12 29.19
N GLY A 357 24.66 -3.08 29.76
CA GLY A 357 24.70 -1.75 29.19
C GLY A 357 25.76 -0.89 29.85
N ARG A 358 25.50 -0.52 31.07
CA ARG A 358 26.30 0.30 32.02
C ARG A 358 25.54 0.34 33.33
N ASP A 359 25.60 1.42 34.08
CA ASP A 359 24.91 1.55 35.33
C ASP A 359 23.43 1.18 35.22
N ASP A 360 23.02 0.10 35.89
CA ASP A 360 21.66 -0.50 35.81
C ASP A 360 20.53 0.48 36.15
N GLU A 361 20.89 1.59 36.76
CA GLU A 361 19.99 2.67 37.15
C GLU A 361 19.28 3.35 35.98
N TYR A 362 19.85 3.22 34.77
CA TYR A 362 19.40 3.94 33.57
C TYR A 362 18.75 3.09 32.48
N LEU A 363 18.60 1.79 32.69
CA LEU A 363 17.81 0.97 31.78
C LEU A 363 16.32 1.34 31.93
N PRO A 364 15.64 1.67 30.84
CA PRO A 364 14.23 2.03 30.88
C PRO A 364 13.41 0.97 31.62
N GLU A 365 12.42 1.41 32.39
CA GLU A 365 11.61 0.54 33.25
C GLU A 365 10.96 -0.63 32.51
N HIS A 366 10.73 -0.48 31.19
CA HIS A 366 10.18 -1.51 30.35
C HIS A 366 11.14 -2.71 30.11
N TYR A 367 12.45 -2.50 30.14
CA TYR A 367 13.41 -3.62 30.13
C TYR A 367 13.43 -4.38 31.46
N LYS A 368 12.86 -3.79 32.51
CA LYS A 368 12.71 -4.40 33.82
C LYS A 368 11.34 -5.10 34.04
N SER A 369 10.35 -4.81 33.16
CA SER A 369 8.94 -5.19 33.36
C SER A 369 8.38 -6.22 32.39
N GLY A 370 9.20 -6.89 31.62
CA GLY A 370 8.75 -7.98 30.72
C GLY A 370 8.01 -7.51 29.47
N ILE A 371 8.41 -6.35 28.88
CA ILE A 371 7.81 -5.87 27.65
C ILE A 371 8.42 -6.60 26.44
N ALA A 372 7.55 -6.94 25.51
CA ALA A 372 7.90 -7.59 24.25
C ALA A 372 8.74 -6.67 23.35
N PHE A 373 9.43 -7.27 22.40
CA PHE A 373 10.05 -6.59 21.26
C PHE A 373 9.10 -5.54 20.67
N GLU A 374 9.58 -4.33 20.49
CA GLU A 374 8.79 -3.27 19.86
C GLU A 374 9.27 -2.96 18.45
N TRP A 375 8.30 -2.83 17.56
CA TRP A 375 8.47 -2.63 16.14
C TRP A 375 8.95 -1.23 15.76
N ASN A 376 8.37 -0.18 16.37
CA ASN A 376 8.55 1.20 15.90
C ASN A 376 9.61 1.97 16.68
N LEU A 377 10.51 2.67 15.97
CA LEU A 377 11.46 3.70 16.44
C LEU A 377 12.00 3.47 17.87
N THR A 378 12.27 2.22 18.20
CA THR A 378 12.68 1.82 19.52
C THR A 378 13.83 0.85 19.42
N ASP A 379 14.85 1.12 20.22
CA ASP A 379 15.98 0.20 20.36
C ASP A 379 15.56 -1.03 21.15
N ASN A 380 15.66 -2.19 20.50
CA ASN A 380 15.55 -3.48 21.16
C ASN A 380 16.98 -4.00 21.39
N PHE A 381 17.40 -4.08 22.64
CA PHE A 381 18.77 -4.46 22.98
C PHE A 381 18.91 -5.97 23.17
N TYR A 382 19.99 -6.50 22.60
CA TYR A 382 20.37 -7.90 22.71
C TYR A 382 21.80 -8.00 23.21
N THR A 383 22.08 -8.96 24.08
CA THR A 383 23.47 -9.31 24.40
C THR A 383 24.12 -10.00 23.20
N LEU A 384 25.44 -9.96 23.12
CA LEU A 384 26.18 -10.64 22.05
C LEU A 384 25.91 -12.14 22.04
N ASP A 385 25.73 -12.77 23.21
CA ASP A 385 25.41 -14.19 23.31
C ASP A 385 24.01 -14.50 22.78
N ARG A 386 23.02 -13.65 23.04
CA ARG A 386 21.69 -13.78 22.47
C ARG A 386 21.69 -13.68 20.94
N ILE A 387 22.47 -12.77 20.40
CA ILE A 387 22.63 -12.70 18.93
C ILE A 387 23.26 -13.98 18.40
N ARG A 388 24.24 -14.57 19.08
CA ARG A 388 24.83 -15.85 18.66
C ARG A 388 23.80 -16.99 18.64
N GLU A 389 22.97 -17.10 19.68
CA GLU A 389 21.87 -18.07 19.71
C GLU A 389 20.89 -17.87 18.56
N MET A 390 20.51 -16.60 18.30
CA MET A 390 19.66 -16.23 17.17
C MET A 390 20.27 -16.63 15.82
N LEU A 391 21.54 -16.36 15.60
CA LEU A 391 22.24 -16.74 14.36
C LEU A 391 22.32 -18.26 14.17
N ALA A 392 22.42 -19.01 15.25
CA ALA A 392 22.38 -20.47 15.18
C ALA A 392 21.01 -20.96 14.70
N ASP A 393 19.91 -20.41 15.23
CA ASP A 393 18.55 -20.73 14.78
C ASP A 393 18.34 -20.36 13.30
N ILE A 394 18.80 -19.18 12.86
CA ILE A 394 18.71 -18.77 11.45
C ILE A 394 19.45 -19.73 10.53
N ARG A 395 20.66 -20.16 10.91
CA ARG A 395 21.42 -21.14 10.12
C ARG A 395 20.74 -22.51 10.08
N ASP A 396 20.14 -22.94 11.17
CA ASP A 396 19.38 -24.18 11.20
C ASP A 396 18.15 -24.12 10.29
N ILE A 397 17.42 -23.02 10.28
CA ILE A 397 16.32 -22.77 9.35
C ILE A 397 16.82 -22.83 7.91
N ALA A 398 17.86 -22.07 7.58
CA ALA A 398 18.44 -22.04 6.22
C ALA A 398 18.90 -23.45 5.76
N ARG A 399 19.54 -24.21 6.65
CA ARG A 399 19.96 -25.59 6.37
C ARG A 399 18.75 -26.49 6.11
N LEU A 400 17.75 -26.45 6.98
CA LEU A 400 16.54 -27.27 6.82
C LEU A 400 15.81 -26.99 5.51
N ILE A 401 15.72 -25.70 5.12
CA ILE A 401 15.12 -25.28 3.86
C ILE A 401 15.92 -25.85 2.67
N SER A 402 17.26 -25.76 2.72
CA SER A 402 18.14 -26.19 1.63
C SER A 402 18.17 -27.71 1.41
N GLU A 403 17.85 -28.48 2.44
CA GLU A 403 17.84 -29.95 2.41
C GLU A 403 16.51 -30.55 1.97
N LYS A 404 15.47 -29.74 1.78
CA LYS A 404 14.11 -30.19 1.51
C LYS A 404 13.68 -29.93 0.09
N PRO A 405 12.78 -30.76 -0.50
CA PRO A 405 12.04 -30.35 -1.68
C PRO A 405 11.23 -29.06 -1.41
N GLU A 406 10.98 -28.29 -2.45
CA GLU A 406 10.38 -26.94 -2.37
C GLU A 406 9.11 -26.88 -1.51
N ASP A 407 8.17 -27.81 -1.72
CA ASP A 407 6.92 -27.85 -0.93
C ASP A 407 7.14 -28.20 0.53
N GLU A 408 8.14 -29.03 0.87
CA GLU A 408 8.50 -29.34 2.25
C GLU A 408 9.28 -28.20 2.90
N ALA A 409 10.08 -27.48 2.14
CA ALA A 409 10.80 -26.30 2.62
C ALA A 409 9.84 -25.19 3.03
N LEU A 410 8.78 -24.97 2.26
CA LEU A 410 7.71 -24.03 2.61
C LEU A 410 7.02 -24.38 3.93
N ASN A 411 6.79 -25.66 4.20
CA ASN A 411 6.25 -26.11 5.49
C ASN A 411 7.23 -25.82 6.64
N VAL A 412 8.52 -26.01 6.44
CA VAL A 412 9.54 -25.67 7.46
C VAL A 412 9.53 -24.18 7.78
N ILE A 413 9.44 -23.31 6.75
CA ILE A 413 9.34 -21.86 6.96
C ILE A 413 8.05 -21.53 7.72
N ARG A 414 6.92 -22.03 7.29
CA ARG A 414 5.60 -21.81 7.91
C ARG A 414 5.58 -22.29 9.35
N ASP A 415 6.01 -23.52 9.62
CA ASP A 415 6.02 -24.09 10.94
C ASP A 415 6.99 -23.34 11.86
N GLY A 416 8.18 -23.01 11.37
CA GLY A 416 9.15 -22.19 12.10
C GLY A 416 8.61 -20.81 12.42
N LEU A 417 7.97 -20.13 11.47
CA LEU A 417 7.34 -18.84 11.67
C LEU A 417 6.12 -18.95 12.61
N ASN A 418 5.30 -20.01 12.52
CA ASN A 418 4.15 -20.25 13.40
C ASN A 418 4.58 -20.52 14.83
N GLU A 419 5.61 -21.34 15.07
CA GLU A 419 6.15 -21.58 16.40
C GLU A 419 6.72 -20.31 17.05
N LEU A 420 7.22 -19.39 16.24
CA LEU A 420 7.81 -18.13 16.70
C LEU A 420 6.76 -17.04 16.94
N GLY A 421 5.51 -17.24 16.52
CA GLY A 421 4.37 -16.34 16.72
C GLY A 421 4.24 -15.25 15.66
N HIS A 422 3.28 -15.45 14.77
CA HIS A 422 2.92 -14.54 13.68
C HIS A 422 2.24 -13.26 14.16
N TYR A 423 2.94 -12.37 14.84
CA TYR A 423 2.34 -11.10 15.17
C TYR A 423 3.26 -9.96 14.85
N ILE A 424 2.82 -9.14 13.93
CA ILE A 424 3.43 -7.87 13.64
C ILE A 424 2.58 -6.82 14.33
N PRO A 425 3.11 -6.10 15.34
CA PRO A 425 2.41 -4.95 15.87
C PRO A 425 2.32 -3.91 14.77
N HIS A 426 1.11 -3.69 14.29
CA HIS A 426 0.82 -2.58 13.41
C HIS A 426 0.35 -1.38 14.23
N ARG A 427 0.55 -0.15 13.72
CA ARG A 427 0.00 1.07 14.33
C ARG A 427 -1.50 0.96 14.52
N GLY A 428 -1.92 0.79 15.77
CA GLY A 428 -3.33 0.70 16.15
C GLY A 428 -3.94 -0.69 16.10
N GLY A 429 -3.17 -1.74 15.91
CA GLY A 429 -3.65 -3.12 15.93
C GLY A 429 -2.59 -4.14 15.55
N LEU A 430 -2.87 -5.36 15.84
CA LEU A 430 -2.17 -6.53 15.37
C LEU A 430 -2.50 -6.72 13.89
N LEU A 431 -1.51 -6.59 13.00
CA LEU A 431 -1.61 -7.26 11.72
C LEU A 431 -1.35 -8.74 11.98
N VAL A 432 -2.41 -9.48 12.00
CA VAL A 432 -2.35 -10.89 11.72
C VAL A 432 -2.04 -10.93 10.23
N THR A 433 -0.90 -11.46 9.84
CA THR A 433 -0.75 -11.95 8.49
C THR A 433 -1.72 -13.12 8.39
N GLU A 434 -2.96 -12.84 8.06
CA GLU A 434 -3.99 -13.85 7.83
C GLU A 434 -3.66 -14.72 6.61
N ASN A 435 -2.60 -14.37 5.87
CA ASN A 435 -2.23 -15.04 4.66
C ASN A 435 -0.84 -15.67 4.74
N ASP A 436 -0.80 -16.90 5.26
CA ASP A 436 0.30 -17.83 4.98
C ASP A 436 0.63 -17.92 3.49
N SER A 437 -0.34 -17.61 2.60
CA SER A 437 -0.20 -17.65 1.15
C SER A 437 0.75 -16.60 0.58
N ASP A 438 0.81 -15.39 1.13
CA ASP A 438 1.70 -14.33 0.60
C ASP A 438 3.15 -14.61 0.94
N ILE A 439 3.41 -15.06 2.16
CA ILE A 439 4.73 -15.54 2.57
C ILE A 439 5.10 -16.77 1.76
N GLU A 440 4.17 -17.70 1.56
CA GLU A 440 4.37 -18.91 0.76
C GLU A 440 4.71 -18.59 -0.69
N ILE A 441 4.03 -17.64 -1.32
CA ILE A 441 4.31 -17.20 -2.69
C ILE A 441 5.68 -16.51 -2.76
N ARG A 442 5.99 -15.60 -1.85
CA ARG A 442 7.30 -14.92 -1.80
C ARG A 442 8.44 -15.91 -1.57
N CYS A 443 8.26 -16.87 -0.66
CA CYS A 443 9.25 -17.91 -0.41
C CYS A 443 9.43 -18.82 -1.61
N ARG A 444 8.34 -19.25 -2.25
CA ARG A 444 8.38 -20.16 -3.42
C ARG A 444 9.13 -19.54 -4.59
N ASP A 445 8.81 -18.28 -4.90
CA ASP A 445 9.41 -17.58 -6.03
C ASP A 445 10.88 -17.20 -5.81
N ASN A 446 11.33 -17.11 -4.54
CA ASN A 446 12.66 -16.61 -4.18
C ASN A 446 13.41 -17.50 -3.17
N MET A 447 13.15 -18.81 -3.15
CA MET A 447 13.76 -19.74 -2.18
C MET A 447 15.30 -19.72 -2.17
N PRO A 448 16.00 -19.76 -3.33
CA PRO A 448 17.45 -19.67 -3.35
C PRO A 448 17.99 -18.36 -2.77
N GLU A 449 17.34 -17.25 -3.08
CA GLU A 449 17.69 -15.92 -2.60
C GLU A 449 17.45 -15.78 -1.10
N LEU A 450 16.39 -16.40 -0.57
CA LEU A 450 16.11 -16.42 0.87
C LEU A 450 17.19 -17.19 1.65
N ILE A 451 17.62 -18.35 1.13
CA ILE A 451 18.71 -19.13 1.73
C ILE A 451 20.02 -18.32 1.72
N ASP A 452 20.31 -17.67 0.60
CA ASP A 452 21.47 -16.79 0.45
C ASP A 452 21.38 -15.59 1.40
N PHE A 453 20.22 -14.99 1.51
CA PHE A 453 19.96 -13.87 2.44
C PHE A 453 20.25 -14.26 3.88
N TYR A 454 19.74 -15.38 4.36
CA TYR A 454 20.02 -15.85 5.71
C TYR A 454 21.52 -16.09 5.92
N GLY A 455 22.23 -16.63 4.93
CA GLY A 455 23.67 -16.78 4.96
C GLY A 455 24.38 -15.44 5.10
N ARG A 456 24.10 -14.49 4.21
CA ARG A 456 24.71 -13.15 4.23
C ARG A 456 24.38 -12.40 5.52
N PHE A 457 23.13 -12.48 6.00
CA PHE A 457 22.75 -11.88 7.27
C PHE A 457 23.59 -12.41 8.43
N CYS A 458 23.72 -13.72 8.53
CA CYS A 458 24.57 -14.34 9.55
C CYS A 458 26.03 -13.88 9.46
N ASP A 459 26.60 -13.81 8.26
CA ASP A 459 27.99 -13.39 8.05
C ASP A 459 28.23 -11.93 8.43
N HIS A 460 27.29 -11.02 8.08
CA HIS A 460 27.34 -9.62 8.52
C HIS A 460 27.26 -9.50 10.04
N MET A 461 26.33 -10.22 10.66
CA MET A 461 26.15 -10.20 12.10
C MET A 461 27.36 -10.79 12.85
N GLU A 462 28.00 -11.83 12.35
CA GLU A 462 29.23 -12.37 12.96
C GLU A 462 30.39 -11.40 12.86
N THR A 463 30.52 -10.72 11.72
CA THR A 463 31.52 -9.66 11.55
C THR A 463 31.29 -8.53 12.54
N MET A 464 30.03 -8.11 12.68
CA MET A 464 29.59 -7.11 13.65
C MET A 464 29.88 -7.53 15.10
N LEU A 465 29.52 -8.76 15.47
CA LEU A 465 29.79 -9.31 16.83
C LEU A 465 31.28 -9.30 17.17
N LYS A 466 32.12 -9.73 16.25
CA LYS A 466 33.56 -9.72 16.45
C LYS A 466 34.11 -8.32 16.63
N ALA A 467 33.69 -7.39 15.78
CA ALA A 467 34.10 -6.00 15.88
C ALA A 467 33.60 -5.34 17.20
N ALA A 468 32.38 -5.69 17.63
CA ALA A 468 31.82 -5.23 18.89
C ALA A 468 32.63 -5.74 20.09
N GLU A 469 32.98 -7.02 20.13
CA GLU A 469 33.83 -7.61 21.18
C GLU A 469 35.22 -6.97 21.24
N ASP A 470 35.88 -6.84 20.11
CA ASP A 470 37.23 -6.25 20.00
C ASP A 470 37.25 -4.80 20.52
N LYS A 471 36.16 -4.04 20.35
CA LYS A 471 36.01 -2.66 20.82
C LYS A 471 35.30 -2.54 22.19
N GLY A 472 34.96 -3.66 22.82
CA GLY A 472 34.33 -3.71 24.15
C GLY A 472 32.86 -3.27 24.19
N TYR A 473 32.14 -3.36 23.06
CA TYR A 473 30.67 -3.26 23.04
C TYR A 473 30.06 -4.57 23.53
N ARG A 474 28.94 -4.49 24.24
CA ARG A 474 28.27 -5.65 24.84
C ARG A 474 26.86 -5.86 24.37
N LEU A 475 26.31 -4.89 23.67
CA LEU A 475 24.93 -4.89 23.19
C LEU A 475 24.88 -4.65 21.68
N ILE A 476 23.91 -5.27 21.05
CA ILE A 476 23.43 -4.95 19.71
C ILE A 476 22.03 -4.35 19.86
N SER A 477 21.80 -3.22 19.21
CA SER A 477 20.47 -2.65 19.06
C SER A 477 19.87 -3.10 17.74
N ILE A 478 18.60 -3.50 17.77
CA ILE A 478 17.75 -3.69 16.61
C ILE A 478 16.63 -2.65 16.74
N CYS A 479 16.69 -1.61 15.92
CA CYS A 479 15.78 -0.48 15.95
C CYS A 479 14.91 -0.48 14.70
N GLY A 480 13.59 -0.43 14.86
CA GLY A 480 12.63 -0.38 13.77
C GLY A 480 12.45 1.01 13.16
N PRO A 481 11.73 1.10 12.02
CA PRO A 481 11.46 2.32 11.29
C PRO A 481 10.50 3.28 11.99
#